data_3e630235bc084c27d3de78345ba6b908
#
_entry.id   3e630235bc084c27d3de78345ba6b908
#
_cell.length_a   1.000
_cell.length_b   1.000
_cell.length_c   1.000
_cell.angle_alpha   90.00
_cell.angle_beta   90.00
_cell.angle_gamma   90.00
#
_symmetry.space_group_name_H-M   'P 1'
#
loop_
_entity.id
_entity.type
_entity.pdbx_description
1 polymer ?
#
loop_
_entity_poly.entity_id
_entity_poly.type
_entity_poly.pdbx_seq_one_letter_code
_entity_poly.pdbx_strand_id
1 'polypeptide(L)'
;MSPADRIKAAAERSPLVHSALAQARSDHEGQTRNGSGGMPYIEHPVRVAAILDQHNYGDEVLAAALLHDVVEDSGTTLDELREKFGGEVAGLVGAMTDDESIDDYRERKAEHRERLAAAPAESLAIYGADKLTNSSTLRAAYADEGDAVRDEFKVPLELKLEIWEADLALLREKAPEVPFLDELEEELSRLRACLEAPAPH
;
A
#
# COMPACT_ATOMS: atom_id res chain seq x y z
N MET A 1 11.45 -8.71 -14.83
CA MET A 1 10.64 -9.71 -14.09
C MET A 1 9.40 -9.01 -13.62
N SER A 2 8.20 -9.57 -13.83
CA SER A 2 6.97 -8.96 -13.35
C SER A 2 6.87 -9.01 -11.80
N PRO A 3 6.06 -8.13 -11.15
CA PRO A 3 5.81 -8.24 -9.71
C PRO A 3 5.34 -9.64 -9.29
N ALA A 4 4.42 -10.24 -10.03
CA ALA A 4 3.90 -11.58 -9.76
C ALA A 4 4.98 -12.67 -9.85
N ASP A 5 5.86 -12.62 -10.87
CA ASP A 5 6.97 -13.58 -10.99
C ASP A 5 7.99 -13.42 -9.86
N ARG A 6 8.24 -12.18 -9.44
CA ARG A 6 9.15 -11.87 -8.34
C ARG A 6 8.64 -12.45 -7.03
N ILE A 7 7.38 -12.19 -6.68
CA ILE A 7 6.79 -12.71 -5.43
C ILE A 7 6.58 -14.22 -5.49
N LYS A 8 6.29 -14.80 -6.66
CA LYS A 8 6.30 -16.26 -6.83
C LYS A 8 7.67 -16.85 -6.50
N ALA A 9 8.75 -16.27 -7.02
CA ALA A 9 10.11 -16.72 -6.71
C ALA A 9 10.46 -16.51 -5.22
N ALA A 10 10.01 -15.44 -4.57
CA ALA A 10 10.16 -15.24 -3.13
C ALA A 10 9.40 -16.32 -2.33
N ALA A 11 8.18 -16.63 -2.70
CA ALA A 11 7.36 -17.69 -2.08
C ALA A 11 7.96 -19.10 -2.26
N GLU A 12 8.67 -19.36 -3.36
CA GLU A 12 9.40 -20.63 -3.55
C GLU A 12 10.63 -20.76 -2.62
N ARG A 13 11.23 -19.63 -2.20
CA ARG A 13 12.38 -19.59 -1.29
C ARG A 13 11.98 -19.58 0.18
N SER A 14 10.79 -19.04 0.51
CA SER A 14 10.36 -18.77 1.88
C SER A 14 8.97 -19.35 2.15
N PRO A 15 8.86 -20.32 3.09
CA PRO A 15 7.57 -20.82 3.55
C PRO A 15 6.68 -19.72 4.17
N LEU A 16 7.28 -18.71 4.80
CA LEU A 16 6.58 -17.58 5.38
C LEU A 16 5.89 -16.75 4.30
N VAL A 17 6.64 -16.33 3.28
CA VAL A 17 6.12 -15.56 2.14
C VAL A 17 5.09 -16.38 1.36
N HIS A 18 5.31 -17.68 1.19
CA HIS A 18 4.33 -18.57 0.56
C HIS A 18 3.00 -18.58 1.30
N SER A 19 3.04 -18.73 2.63
CA SER A 19 1.84 -18.77 3.46
C SER A 19 1.12 -17.41 3.47
N ALA A 20 1.87 -16.29 3.51
CA ALA A 20 1.31 -14.95 3.46
C ALA A 20 0.63 -14.66 2.11
N LEU A 21 1.26 -15.07 0.99
CA LEU A 21 0.66 -14.94 -0.34
C LEU A 21 -0.63 -15.78 -0.48
N ALA A 22 -0.64 -16.99 0.08
CA ALA A 22 -1.83 -17.84 0.06
C ALA A 22 -2.98 -17.23 0.89
N GLN A 23 -2.68 -16.67 2.07
CA GLN A 23 -3.65 -15.97 2.91
C GLN A 23 -4.20 -14.74 2.20
N ALA A 24 -3.34 -13.85 1.70
CA ALA A 24 -3.77 -12.64 0.99
C ALA A 24 -4.66 -12.95 -0.21
N ARG A 25 -4.37 -14.01 -0.97
CA ARG A 25 -5.23 -14.47 -2.08
C ARG A 25 -6.60 -14.93 -1.62
N SER A 26 -6.67 -15.64 -0.49
CA SER A 26 -7.94 -16.10 0.08
C SER A 26 -8.77 -14.94 0.60
N ASP A 27 -8.14 -14.00 1.31
CA ASP A 27 -8.83 -12.88 1.96
C ASP A 27 -9.35 -11.83 0.94
N HIS A 28 -8.64 -11.66 -0.18
CA HIS A 28 -9.04 -10.76 -1.26
C HIS A 28 -9.73 -11.47 -2.43
N GLU A 29 -10.20 -12.74 -2.24
CA GLU A 29 -10.87 -13.47 -3.31
C GLU A 29 -12.16 -12.75 -3.76
N GLY A 30 -12.26 -12.49 -5.06
CA GLY A 30 -13.41 -11.81 -5.68
C GLY A 30 -13.45 -10.29 -5.47
N GLN A 31 -12.51 -9.71 -4.71
CA GLN A 31 -12.42 -8.26 -4.54
C GLN A 31 -11.73 -7.60 -5.74
N THR A 32 -12.19 -6.40 -6.09
CA THR A 32 -11.57 -5.53 -7.08
C THR A 32 -11.18 -4.20 -6.45
N ARG A 33 -10.16 -3.53 -7.00
CA ARG A 33 -9.63 -2.30 -6.45
C ARG A 33 -10.20 -1.07 -7.16
N ASN A 34 -10.63 -0.07 -6.39
CA ASN A 34 -11.05 1.23 -6.92
C ASN A 34 -9.87 1.96 -7.59
N GLY A 35 -10.13 2.70 -8.65
CA GLY A 35 -9.12 3.44 -9.40
C GLY A 35 -8.11 2.53 -10.11
N SER A 36 -8.52 1.34 -10.53
CA SER A 36 -7.64 0.36 -11.17
C SER A 36 -8.19 -0.29 -12.45
N GLY A 37 -9.36 0.19 -12.95
CA GLY A 37 -10.01 -0.43 -14.10
C GLY A 37 -10.49 -1.86 -13.83
N GLY A 38 -10.88 -2.19 -12.58
CA GLY A 38 -11.39 -3.52 -12.20
C GLY A 38 -10.30 -4.58 -11.96
N MET A 39 -9.07 -4.17 -11.68
CA MET A 39 -7.97 -5.08 -11.34
C MET A 39 -8.30 -5.90 -10.09
N PRO A 40 -8.03 -7.23 -10.06
CA PRO A 40 -8.14 -8.03 -8.84
C PRO A 40 -7.34 -7.42 -7.69
N TYR A 41 -7.94 -7.34 -6.50
CA TYR A 41 -7.32 -6.64 -5.36
C TYR A 41 -5.94 -7.19 -5.00
N ILE A 42 -5.75 -8.51 -5.09
CA ILE A 42 -4.48 -9.18 -4.77
C ILE A 42 -3.27 -8.64 -5.55
N GLU A 43 -3.47 -8.04 -6.73
CA GLU A 43 -2.39 -7.44 -7.51
C GLU A 43 -1.69 -6.29 -6.75
N HIS A 44 -2.43 -5.59 -5.86
CA HIS A 44 -1.88 -4.50 -5.07
C HIS A 44 -0.84 -4.97 -4.03
N PRO A 45 -1.17 -5.81 -3.04
CA PRO A 45 -0.18 -6.28 -2.07
C PRO A 45 0.98 -7.04 -2.73
N VAL A 46 0.76 -7.72 -3.86
CA VAL A 46 1.83 -8.33 -4.65
C VAL A 46 2.78 -7.28 -5.22
N ARG A 47 2.29 -6.14 -5.72
CA ARG A 47 3.14 -5.03 -6.19
C ARG A 47 3.90 -4.37 -5.05
N VAL A 48 3.26 -4.12 -3.91
CA VAL A 48 3.90 -3.57 -2.70
C VAL A 48 5.05 -4.47 -2.26
N ALA A 49 4.81 -5.77 -2.09
CA ALA A 49 5.82 -6.73 -1.70
C ALA A 49 6.96 -6.84 -2.75
N ALA A 50 6.64 -6.73 -4.04
CA ALA A 50 7.64 -6.80 -5.11
C ALA A 50 8.60 -5.61 -5.13
N ILE A 51 8.14 -4.40 -4.77
CA ILE A 51 9.01 -3.23 -4.56
C ILE A 51 10.00 -3.54 -3.43
N LEU A 52 9.53 -4.05 -2.31
CA LEU A 52 10.37 -4.37 -1.16
C LEU A 52 11.37 -5.51 -1.45
N ASP A 53 10.95 -6.59 -2.12
CA ASP A 53 11.86 -7.66 -2.56
C ASP A 53 12.94 -7.15 -3.54
N GLN A 54 12.61 -6.18 -4.39
CA GLN A 54 13.59 -5.55 -5.29
C GLN A 54 14.70 -4.82 -4.53
N HIS A 55 14.41 -4.34 -3.34
CA HIS A 55 15.33 -3.64 -2.46
C HIS A 55 15.89 -4.54 -1.33
N ASN A 56 15.73 -5.86 -1.44
CA ASN A 56 16.26 -6.89 -0.55
C ASN A 56 15.76 -6.80 0.90
N TYR A 57 14.52 -6.39 1.13
CA TYR A 57 13.87 -6.51 2.43
C TYR A 57 13.65 -7.98 2.79
N GLY A 58 13.63 -8.29 4.10
CA GLY A 58 13.50 -9.65 4.62
C GLY A 58 12.12 -10.26 4.45
N ASP A 59 12.03 -11.58 4.69
CA ASP A 59 10.81 -12.36 4.48
C ASP A 59 9.64 -11.88 5.35
N GLU A 60 9.89 -11.41 6.58
CA GLU A 60 8.88 -10.85 7.49
C GLU A 60 8.25 -9.58 6.92
N VAL A 61 9.08 -8.72 6.32
CA VAL A 61 8.61 -7.48 5.67
C VAL A 61 7.79 -7.81 4.42
N LEU A 62 8.24 -8.79 3.62
CA LEU A 62 7.49 -9.23 2.45
C LEU A 62 6.15 -9.87 2.83
N ALA A 63 6.13 -10.69 3.89
CA ALA A 63 4.91 -11.29 4.41
C ALA A 63 3.94 -10.22 4.93
N ALA A 64 4.44 -9.25 5.70
CA ALA A 64 3.63 -8.13 6.18
C ALA A 64 3.09 -7.28 5.03
N ALA A 65 3.89 -7.02 4.01
CA ALA A 65 3.46 -6.29 2.81
C ALA A 65 2.37 -7.02 2.03
N LEU A 66 2.41 -8.36 1.97
CA LEU A 66 1.35 -9.16 1.36
C LEU A 66 0.04 -9.13 2.16
N LEU A 67 0.12 -8.89 3.47
CA LEU A 67 -1.00 -8.96 4.42
C LEU A 67 -1.47 -7.59 4.92
N HIS A 68 -0.88 -6.47 4.45
CA HIS A 68 -1.06 -5.16 5.07
C HIS A 68 -2.52 -4.66 5.07
N ASP A 69 -3.30 -5.03 4.06
CA ASP A 69 -4.71 -4.63 3.91
C ASP A 69 -5.72 -5.66 4.44
N VAL A 70 -5.27 -6.90 4.82
CA VAL A 70 -6.23 -7.98 5.14
C VAL A 70 -7.06 -7.70 6.39
N VAL A 71 -6.52 -6.92 7.36
CA VAL A 71 -7.24 -6.55 8.57
C VAL A 71 -8.34 -5.52 8.30
N GLU A 72 -8.11 -4.60 7.35
CA GLU A 72 -9.09 -3.58 6.96
C GLU A 72 -10.15 -4.13 6.00
N ASP A 73 -9.74 -4.96 5.03
CA ASP A 73 -10.57 -5.34 3.88
C ASP A 73 -11.17 -6.75 3.97
N SER A 74 -10.84 -7.51 5.04
CA SER A 74 -11.38 -8.85 5.27
C SER A 74 -11.84 -9.03 6.73
N GLY A 75 -12.17 -10.24 7.13
CA GLY A 75 -12.50 -10.55 8.52
C GLY A 75 -11.30 -11.00 9.36
N THR A 76 -10.09 -11.01 8.80
CA THR A 76 -8.87 -11.46 9.46
C THR A 76 -8.42 -10.47 10.52
N THR A 77 -8.11 -10.94 11.72
CA THR A 77 -7.70 -10.13 12.86
C THR A 77 -6.18 -10.14 13.07
N LEU A 78 -5.65 -9.11 13.75
CA LEU A 78 -4.22 -9.06 14.13
C LEU A 78 -3.82 -10.24 15.03
N ASP A 79 -4.73 -10.76 15.87
CA ASP A 79 -4.44 -11.92 16.72
C ASP A 79 -4.29 -13.21 15.90
N GLU A 80 -5.14 -13.43 14.89
CA GLU A 80 -5.00 -14.53 13.94
C GLU A 80 -3.69 -14.42 13.14
N LEU A 81 -3.32 -13.20 12.70
CA LEU A 81 -2.03 -12.98 12.04
C LEU A 81 -0.86 -13.30 12.99
N ARG A 82 -0.96 -12.91 14.25
CA ARG A 82 0.08 -13.19 15.27
C ARG A 82 0.25 -14.67 15.51
N GLU A 83 -0.84 -15.43 15.61
CA GLU A 83 -0.80 -16.89 15.77
C GLU A 83 -0.20 -17.59 14.56
N LYS A 84 -0.52 -17.13 13.35
CA LYS A 84 -0.13 -17.79 12.11
C LYS A 84 1.24 -17.38 11.58
N PHE A 85 1.58 -16.07 11.67
CA PHE A 85 2.76 -15.48 11.06
C PHE A 85 3.79 -14.93 12.06
N GLY A 86 3.46 -14.95 13.35
CA GLY A 86 4.32 -14.42 14.42
C GLY A 86 4.10 -12.94 14.74
N GLY A 87 4.69 -12.54 15.87
CA GLY A 87 4.48 -11.19 16.42
C GLY A 87 5.08 -10.07 15.57
N GLU A 88 6.18 -10.36 14.86
CA GLU A 88 6.84 -9.37 13.98
C GLU A 88 5.95 -9.00 12.80
N VAL A 89 5.50 -9.99 12.02
CA VAL A 89 4.58 -9.75 10.89
C VAL A 89 3.30 -9.05 11.34
N ALA A 90 2.65 -9.54 12.42
CA ALA A 90 1.44 -8.92 12.95
C ALA A 90 1.67 -7.49 13.46
N GLY A 91 2.84 -7.20 14.02
CA GLY A 91 3.22 -5.85 14.44
C GLY A 91 3.38 -4.89 13.27
N LEU A 92 4.04 -5.34 12.19
CA LEU A 92 4.19 -4.56 10.97
C LEU A 92 2.84 -4.27 10.30
N VAL A 93 1.95 -5.27 10.19
CA VAL A 93 0.58 -5.10 9.68
C VAL A 93 -0.22 -4.15 10.55
N GLY A 94 -0.16 -4.31 11.89
CA GLY A 94 -0.87 -3.43 12.81
C GLY A 94 -0.45 -1.95 12.72
N ALA A 95 0.82 -1.69 12.41
CA ALA A 95 1.29 -0.32 12.15
C ALA A 95 0.69 0.29 10.88
N MET A 96 0.32 -0.56 9.90
CA MET A 96 -0.30 -0.15 8.63
C MET A 96 -1.82 0.08 8.74
N THR A 97 -2.48 -0.58 9.70
CA THR A 97 -3.93 -0.60 9.85
C THR A 97 -4.46 0.74 10.35
N ASP A 98 -5.43 1.32 9.65
CA ASP A 98 -6.15 2.55 10.07
C ASP A 98 -7.03 2.29 11.31
N ASP A 99 -7.30 3.33 12.09
CA ASP A 99 -8.34 3.31 13.12
C ASP A 99 -9.71 3.67 12.51
N GLU A 100 -10.48 2.65 12.12
CA GLU A 100 -11.80 2.83 11.52
C GLU A 100 -12.85 3.47 12.46
N SER A 101 -12.56 3.62 13.75
CA SER A 101 -13.43 4.34 14.69
C SER A 101 -13.42 5.86 14.43
N ILE A 102 -12.46 6.37 13.66
CA ILE A 102 -12.35 7.78 13.27
C ILE A 102 -13.05 7.97 11.92
N ASP A 103 -14.22 8.56 11.92
CA ASP A 103 -15.04 8.75 10.72
C ASP A 103 -14.44 9.73 9.70
N ASP A 104 -13.86 10.86 10.20
CA ASP A 104 -13.26 11.85 9.31
C ASP A 104 -11.97 11.33 8.68
N TYR A 105 -11.94 11.33 7.34
CA TYR A 105 -10.83 10.77 6.58
C TYR A 105 -9.50 11.50 6.84
N ARG A 106 -9.54 12.84 6.96
CA ARG A 106 -8.33 13.64 7.21
C ARG A 106 -7.80 13.40 8.63
N GLU A 107 -8.69 13.35 9.61
CA GLU A 107 -8.33 13.06 11.01
C GLU A 107 -7.76 11.65 11.15
N ARG A 108 -8.40 10.64 10.55
CA ARG A 108 -7.92 9.26 10.56
C ARG A 108 -6.51 9.13 9.96
N LYS A 109 -6.25 9.78 8.83
CA LYS A 109 -4.92 9.76 8.20
C LYS A 109 -3.88 10.58 8.97
N ALA A 110 -4.27 11.61 9.71
CA ALA A 110 -3.37 12.34 10.59
C ALA A 110 -2.99 11.49 11.81
N GLU A 111 -3.96 10.83 12.45
CA GLU A 111 -3.71 9.89 13.56
C GLU A 111 -2.76 8.75 13.11
N HIS A 112 -3.05 8.15 11.95
CA HIS A 112 -2.20 7.09 11.40
C HIS A 112 -0.75 7.57 11.20
N ARG A 113 -0.52 8.77 10.68
CA ARG A 113 0.83 9.35 10.57
C ARG A 113 1.52 9.53 11.93
N GLU A 114 0.79 9.93 12.96
CA GLU A 114 1.35 10.05 14.33
C GLU A 114 1.82 8.69 14.86
N ARG A 115 1.04 7.63 14.64
CA ARG A 115 1.44 6.26 15.00
C ARG A 115 2.63 5.77 14.19
N LEU A 116 2.61 5.99 12.89
CA LEU A 116 3.71 5.62 11.98
C LEU A 116 5.02 6.35 12.32
N ALA A 117 4.96 7.59 12.82
CA ALA A 117 6.16 8.33 13.23
C ALA A 117 6.96 7.63 14.35
N ALA A 118 6.33 6.74 15.11
CA ALA A 118 6.93 5.94 16.16
C ALA A 118 7.12 4.45 15.78
N ALA A 119 6.73 4.07 14.55
CA ALA A 119 6.80 2.69 14.08
C ALA A 119 8.23 2.29 13.63
N PRO A 120 8.54 0.98 13.55
CA PRO A 120 9.80 0.50 12.97
C PRO A 120 10.02 0.99 11.54
N ALA A 121 11.28 1.13 11.12
CA ALA A 121 11.65 1.55 9.77
C ALA A 121 11.06 0.63 8.67
N GLU A 122 10.92 -0.65 8.98
CA GLU A 122 10.30 -1.65 8.10
C GLU A 122 8.82 -1.32 7.82
N SER A 123 8.07 -0.87 8.82
CA SER A 123 6.67 -0.41 8.62
C SER A 123 6.62 0.82 7.73
N LEU A 124 7.55 1.77 7.91
CA LEU A 124 7.66 2.96 7.07
C LEU A 124 8.03 2.59 5.62
N ALA A 125 8.86 1.58 5.42
CA ALA A 125 9.17 1.07 4.08
C ALA A 125 7.95 0.42 3.41
N ILE A 126 7.17 -0.40 4.13
CA ILE A 126 5.92 -0.97 3.61
C ILE A 126 4.96 0.16 3.25
N TYR A 127 4.80 1.15 4.13
CA TYR A 127 3.93 2.30 3.90
C TYR A 127 4.33 3.10 2.65
N GLY A 128 5.61 3.37 2.46
CA GLY A 128 6.12 4.03 1.27
C GLY A 128 5.85 3.26 -0.02
N ALA A 129 6.06 1.92 0.00
CA ALA A 129 5.79 1.05 -1.13
C ALA A 129 4.28 0.98 -1.46
N ASP A 130 3.42 1.02 -0.43
CA ASP A 130 1.97 1.15 -0.60
C ASP A 130 1.61 2.46 -1.29
N LYS A 131 2.14 3.62 -0.82
CA LYS A 131 1.85 4.92 -1.43
C LYS A 131 2.35 5.02 -2.88
N LEU A 132 3.52 4.46 -3.18
CA LEU A 132 4.04 4.39 -4.54
C LEU A 132 3.13 3.55 -5.45
N THR A 133 2.65 2.40 -4.96
CA THR A 133 1.73 1.53 -5.71
C THR A 133 0.37 2.20 -5.91
N ASN A 134 -0.17 2.85 -4.86
CA ASN A 134 -1.44 3.56 -4.89
C ASN A 134 -1.42 4.71 -5.90
N SER A 135 -0.41 5.57 -5.82
CA SER A 135 -0.30 6.75 -6.69
C SER A 135 -0.10 6.36 -8.15
N SER A 136 0.75 5.37 -8.43
CA SER A 136 1.00 4.88 -9.79
C SER A 136 -0.24 4.23 -10.42
N THR A 137 -1.00 3.46 -9.63
CA THR A 137 -2.25 2.83 -10.08
C THR A 137 -3.30 3.89 -10.39
N LEU A 138 -3.51 4.84 -9.47
CA LEU A 138 -4.47 5.93 -9.67
C LEU A 138 -4.12 6.79 -10.88
N ARG A 139 -2.83 7.14 -11.06
CA ARG A 139 -2.39 7.91 -12.22
C ARG A 139 -2.64 7.17 -13.53
N ALA A 140 -2.37 5.87 -13.58
CA ALA A 140 -2.61 5.06 -14.76
C ALA A 140 -4.10 5.02 -15.10
N ALA A 141 -4.98 4.76 -14.11
CA ALA A 141 -6.42 4.77 -14.32
C ALA A 141 -6.93 6.14 -14.77
N TYR A 142 -6.44 7.22 -14.14
CA TYR A 142 -6.83 8.58 -14.54
C TYR A 142 -6.40 8.93 -15.97
N ALA A 143 -5.25 8.42 -16.43
CA ALA A 143 -4.78 8.60 -17.80
C ALA A 143 -5.68 7.86 -18.83
N ASP A 144 -6.25 6.71 -18.45
CA ASP A 144 -7.11 5.90 -19.31
C ASP A 144 -8.58 6.36 -19.29
N GLU A 145 -9.12 6.71 -18.13
CA GLU A 145 -10.55 6.95 -17.89
C GLU A 145 -10.90 8.42 -17.58
N GLY A 146 -9.89 9.25 -17.35
CA GLY A 146 -10.08 10.67 -17.02
C GLY A 146 -10.89 10.88 -15.74
N ASP A 147 -11.76 11.89 -15.74
CA ASP A 147 -12.56 12.27 -14.57
C ASP A 147 -13.55 11.17 -14.10
N ALA A 148 -13.85 10.15 -14.91
CA ALA A 148 -14.71 9.04 -14.51
C ALA A 148 -14.16 8.27 -13.28
N VAL A 149 -12.84 8.21 -13.13
CA VAL A 149 -12.16 7.59 -11.97
C VAL A 149 -12.56 8.25 -10.65
N ARG A 150 -12.93 9.54 -10.66
CA ARG A 150 -13.33 10.28 -9.44
C ARG A 150 -14.55 9.67 -8.77
N ASP A 151 -15.49 9.12 -9.55
CA ASP A 151 -16.73 8.52 -9.05
C ASP A 151 -16.49 7.21 -8.28
N GLU A 152 -15.32 6.59 -8.45
CA GLU A 152 -14.94 5.40 -7.70
C GLU A 152 -14.49 5.68 -6.25
N PHE A 153 -14.23 6.95 -5.91
CA PHE A 153 -13.70 7.32 -4.60
C PHE A 153 -14.69 8.12 -3.77
N LYS A 154 -14.78 7.79 -2.48
CA LYS A 154 -15.62 8.50 -1.49
C LYS A 154 -15.06 9.89 -1.13
N VAL A 155 -13.79 10.15 -1.41
CA VAL A 155 -13.10 11.40 -1.10
C VAL A 155 -12.47 12.00 -2.35
N PRO A 156 -12.36 13.33 -2.47
CA PRO A 156 -11.72 13.97 -3.62
C PRO A 156 -10.30 13.46 -3.85
N LEU A 157 -9.90 13.28 -5.11
CA LEU A 157 -8.55 12.82 -5.46
C LEU A 157 -7.48 13.82 -5.03
N GLU A 158 -7.80 15.12 -5.05
CA GLU A 158 -6.92 16.19 -4.56
C GLU A 158 -6.63 16.03 -3.06
N LEU A 159 -7.63 15.64 -2.27
CA LEU A 159 -7.43 15.36 -0.84
C LEU A 159 -6.54 14.12 -0.64
N LYS A 160 -6.71 13.07 -1.45
CA LYS A 160 -5.82 11.90 -1.39
C LYS A 160 -4.38 12.30 -1.70
N LEU A 161 -4.17 13.09 -2.75
CA LEU A 161 -2.84 13.55 -3.14
C LEU A 161 -2.19 14.40 -2.03
N GLU A 162 -2.93 15.37 -1.45
CA GLU A 162 -2.47 16.19 -0.32
C GLU A 162 -2.00 15.31 0.86
N ILE A 163 -2.77 14.27 1.19
CA ILE A 163 -2.43 13.34 2.27
C ILE A 163 -1.17 12.53 1.91
N TRP A 164 -1.06 12.00 0.69
CA TRP A 164 0.12 11.23 0.27
C TRP A 164 1.41 12.08 0.20
N GLU A 165 1.30 13.37 -0.08
CA GLU A 165 2.43 14.30 0.01
C GLU A 165 2.86 14.55 1.47
N ALA A 166 1.90 14.64 2.39
CA ALA A 166 2.20 14.70 3.82
C ALA A 166 2.81 13.38 4.32
N ASP A 167 2.38 12.23 3.79
CA ASP A 167 2.96 10.92 4.08
C ASP A 167 4.41 10.83 3.57
N LEU A 168 4.69 11.33 2.36
CA LEU A 168 6.07 11.42 1.84
C LEU A 168 6.96 12.30 2.73
N ALA A 169 6.44 13.43 3.22
CA ALA A 169 7.18 14.30 4.12
C ALA A 169 7.54 13.58 5.43
N LEU A 170 6.61 12.80 6.01
CA LEU A 170 6.89 11.94 7.16
C LEU A 170 7.98 10.91 6.85
N LEU A 171 7.88 10.21 5.72
CA LEU A 171 8.85 9.20 5.31
C LEU A 171 10.25 9.81 5.13
N ARG A 172 10.36 10.98 4.51
CA ARG A 172 11.63 11.73 4.37
C ARG A 172 12.24 12.10 5.72
N GLU A 173 11.40 12.40 6.72
CA GLU A 173 11.87 12.77 8.07
C GLU A 173 12.29 11.53 8.89
N LYS A 174 11.49 10.46 8.86
CA LYS A 174 11.61 9.33 9.79
C LYS A 174 12.38 8.14 9.22
N ALA A 175 12.38 7.95 7.92
CA ALA A 175 13.02 6.82 7.23
C ALA A 175 13.68 7.26 5.90
N PRO A 176 14.61 8.25 5.94
CA PRO A 176 15.24 8.79 4.73
C PRO A 176 16.07 7.74 3.96
N GLU A 177 16.37 6.60 4.57
CA GLU A 177 17.09 5.47 3.96
C GLU A 177 16.20 4.59 3.07
N VAL A 178 14.89 4.75 3.07
CA VAL A 178 13.99 4.01 2.18
C VAL A 178 14.32 4.35 0.72
N PRO A 179 14.72 3.35 -0.09
CA PRO A 179 15.45 3.61 -1.34
C PRO A 179 14.59 4.11 -2.50
N PHE A 180 13.26 4.07 -2.38
CA PHE A 180 12.32 4.46 -3.44
C PHE A 180 11.53 5.74 -3.13
N LEU A 181 11.98 6.58 -2.18
CA LEU A 181 11.30 7.83 -1.84
C LEU A 181 11.37 8.86 -2.98
N ASP A 182 12.46 8.88 -3.75
CA ASP A 182 12.57 9.75 -4.93
C ASP A 182 11.59 9.33 -6.02
N GLU A 183 11.41 8.01 -6.20
CA GLU A 183 10.42 7.47 -7.14
C GLU A 183 8.99 7.81 -6.72
N LEU A 184 8.69 7.73 -5.40
CA LEU A 184 7.40 8.15 -4.86
C LEU A 184 7.15 9.65 -5.10
N GLU A 185 8.14 10.51 -4.85
CA GLU A 185 8.04 11.96 -5.08
C GLU A 185 7.76 12.28 -6.55
N GLU A 186 8.49 11.64 -7.46
CA GLU A 186 8.24 11.78 -8.90
C GLU A 186 6.84 11.34 -9.29
N GLU A 187 6.36 10.21 -8.74
CA GLU A 187 5.05 9.66 -9.05
C GLU A 187 3.92 10.57 -8.54
N LEU A 188 4.05 11.11 -7.32
CA LEU A 188 3.09 12.10 -6.78
C LEU A 188 3.07 13.39 -7.62
N SER A 189 4.25 13.85 -8.07
CA SER A 189 4.36 15.02 -8.94
C SER A 189 3.67 14.78 -10.30
N ARG A 190 3.83 13.59 -10.89
CA ARG A 190 3.15 13.19 -12.13
C ARG A 190 1.63 13.10 -11.95
N LEU A 191 1.18 12.51 -10.83
CA LEU A 191 -0.25 12.44 -10.51
C LEU A 191 -0.84 13.84 -10.34
N ARG A 192 -0.16 14.74 -9.64
CA ARG A 192 -0.56 16.14 -9.50
C ARG A 192 -0.75 16.80 -10.87
N ALA A 193 0.24 16.67 -11.74
CA ALA A 193 0.17 17.23 -13.09
C ALA A 193 -1.01 16.67 -13.90
N CYS A 194 -1.34 15.38 -13.73
CA CYS A 194 -2.50 14.77 -14.38
C CYS A 194 -3.83 15.35 -13.85
N LEU A 195 -3.96 15.53 -12.53
CA LEU A 195 -5.19 16.05 -11.91
C LEU A 195 -5.42 17.54 -12.18
N GLU A 196 -4.35 18.32 -12.39
CA GLU A 196 -4.39 19.77 -12.70
C GLU A 196 -4.53 20.04 -14.21
N ALA A 197 -4.25 19.05 -15.07
CA ALA A 197 -4.40 19.22 -16.50
C ALA A 197 -5.89 19.34 -16.87
N PRO A 198 -6.27 20.24 -17.81
CA PRO A 198 -7.63 20.27 -18.31
C PRO A 198 -7.97 18.93 -18.96
N ALA A 199 -9.17 18.40 -18.69
CA ALA A 199 -9.62 17.14 -19.29
C ALA A 199 -9.45 17.19 -20.82
N PRO A 200 -8.92 16.13 -21.44
CA PRO A 200 -8.86 16.06 -22.91
C PRO A 200 -10.29 16.13 -23.46
N HIS A 201 -10.52 17.08 -24.37
CA HIS A 201 -11.82 17.34 -25.04
C HIS A 201 -12.22 16.21 -25.96
#